data_3af010d1dbf85de4f1bdaefa2c3b0c24
#
_entry.id   3af010d1dbf85de4f1bdaefa2c3b0c24
#
_cell.length_a   1.000
_cell.length_b   1.000
_cell.length_c   1.000
_cell.angle_alpha   90.00
_cell.angle_beta   90.00
_cell.angle_gamma   90.00
#
_symmetry.space_group_name_H-M   'P 1'
#
loop_
_entity.id
_entity.type
_entity.pdbx_description
1 polymer ?
#
loop_
_entity_poly.entity_id
_entity_poly.type
_entity_poly.pdbx_seq_one_letter_code
_entity_poly.pdbx_strand_id
1 'polypeptide(L)'
;RSFHAALKNTLRQAPDVILIGEIRDRETMEHALAFSETGHLAISTLHANNANQALDRIINFFPEERRPQLLNDLGNNLKAFVSQRLVKTTDGGRRAAVEVMLGTHTIRDLIKRGEFGGLKDIMEKSRALGMVTFDSTLFDLVVEGVIDEEEAVKNADSQNNLRLKIKLWREKGQIGNSAAASGWSLEPTKDDNNDLF
;
A
#
# COMPACT_ATOMS: atom_id res chain seq x y z
N ARG A 1 0.93 24.99 -28.51
CA ARG A 1 0.23 23.66 -28.61
C ARG A 1 -0.37 23.40 -27.23
N SER A 2 -1.72 23.34 -27.12
CA SER A 2 -2.36 23.13 -25.83
C SER A 2 -2.29 21.62 -25.46
N PHE A 3 -2.21 21.33 -24.17
CA PHE A 3 -2.27 19.98 -23.62
C PHE A 3 -3.56 19.26 -24.07
N HIS A 4 -4.69 19.96 -24.06
CA HIS A 4 -5.98 19.48 -24.55
C HIS A 4 -5.94 18.98 -26.02
N ALA A 5 -5.25 19.69 -26.92
CA ALA A 5 -5.10 19.27 -28.32
C ALA A 5 -4.24 17.99 -28.45
N ALA A 6 -3.22 17.83 -27.61
CA ALA A 6 -2.40 16.63 -27.57
C ALA A 6 -3.24 15.42 -27.12
N LEU A 7 -4.03 15.55 -26.05
CA LEU A 7 -4.90 14.49 -25.53
C LEU A 7 -5.94 14.04 -26.57
N LYS A 8 -6.61 14.98 -27.24
CA LYS A 8 -7.59 14.65 -28.29
C LYS A 8 -6.96 13.89 -29.47
N ASN A 9 -5.71 14.17 -29.80
CA ASN A 9 -4.99 13.47 -30.86
C ASN A 9 -4.50 12.08 -30.41
N THR A 10 -4.24 11.87 -29.11
CA THR A 10 -3.82 10.58 -28.55
C THR A 10 -4.90 9.53 -28.75
N LEU A 11 -6.17 9.85 -28.52
CA LEU A 11 -7.29 8.90 -28.72
C LEU A 11 -7.43 8.41 -30.19
N ARG A 12 -6.97 9.21 -31.16
CA ARG A 12 -7.00 8.82 -32.58
C ARG A 12 -5.96 7.78 -32.95
N GLN A 13 -4.97 7.54 -32.08
CA GLN A 13 -3.90 6.56 -32.30
C GLN A 13 -4.24 5.19 -31.69
N ALA A 14 -5.45 5.03 -31.09
CA ALA A 14 -5.94 3.84 -30.42
C ALA A 14 -4.89 3.19 -29.48
N PRO A 15 -4.31 3.93 -28.50
CA PRO A 15 -3.32 3.35 -27.58
C PRO A 15 -4.01 2.48 -26.55
N ASP A 16 -3.37 1.40 -26.11
CA ASP A 16 -3.83 0.61 -24.96
C ASP A 16 -3.48 1.30 -23.62
N VAL A 17 -2.33 1.99 -23.59
CA VAL A 17 -1.77 2.63 -22.41
C VAL A 17 -1.47 4.11 -22.69
N ILE A 18 -1.90 4.98 -21.79
CA ILE A 18 -1.65 6.42 -21.84
C ILE A 18 -0.86 6.83 -20.61
N LEU A 19 0.34 7.36 -20.82
CA LEU A 19 1.17 7.91 -19.76
C LEU A 19 0.96 9.42 -19.67
N ILE A 20 0.42 9.87 -18.53
CA ILE A 20 0.28 11.29 -18.17
C ILE A 20 1.38 11.59 -17.15
N GLY A 21 2.34 12.45 -17.49
CA GLY A 21 3.52 12.71 -16.66
C GLY A 21 3.19 12.91 -15.19
N GLU A 22 2.32 13.88 -14.88
CA GLU A 22 1.79 14.06 -13.51
C GLU A 22 0.41 14.71 -13.53
N ILE A 23 -0.38 14.44 -12.47
CA ILE A 23 -1.66 15.10 -12.20
C ILE A 23 -1.40 16.24 -11.21
N ARG A 24 -1.62 17.48 -11.65
CA ARG A 24 -1.44 18.69 -10.84
C ARG A 24 -2.73 19.43 -10.54
N ASP A 25 -3.75 19.19 -11.34
CA ASP A 25 -4.99 19.96 -11.34
C ASP A 25 -6.18 19.10 -11.76
N ARG A 26 -7.35 19.71 -11.67
CA ARG A 26 -8.62 19.11 -12.01
C ARG A 26 -8.68 18.68 -13.48
N GLU A 27 -8.26 19.54 -14.42
CA GLU A 27 -8.35 19.26 -15.86
C GLU A 27 -7.57 17.98 -16.22
N THR A 28 -6.35 17.86 -15.72
CA THR A 28 -5.53 16.67 -15.93
C THR A 28 -6.16 15.41 -15.32
N MET A 29 -6.78 15.53 -14.14
CA MET A 29 -7.46 14.40 -13.51
C MET A 29 -8.72 13.98 -14.27
N GLU A 30 -9.54 14.93 -14.73
CA GLU A 30 -10.72 14.66 -15.56
C GLU A 30 -10.32 13.90 -16.85
N HIS A 31 -9.21 14.27 -17.47
CA HIS A 31 -8.70 13.56 -18.64
C HIS A 31 -8.23 12.13 -18.33
N ALA A 32 -7.54 11.92 -17.20
CA ALA A 32 -7.11 10.61 -16.79
C ALA A 32 -8.30 9.67 -16.56
N LEU A 33 -9.37 10.17 -15.92
CA LEU A 33 -10.61 9.44 -15.73
C LEU A 33 -11.30 9.12 -17.05
N ALA A 34 -11.45 10.11 -17.94
CA ALA A 34 -12.08 9.92 -19.24
C ALA A 34 -11.36 8.86 -20.10
N PHE A 35 -10.02 8.81 -20.06
CA PHE A 35 -9.27 7.74 -20.72
C PHE A 35 -9.55 6.37 -20.10
N SER A 36 -9.61 6.29 -18.77
CA SER A 36 -9.90 5.04 -18.08
C SER A 36 -11.31 4.54 -18.37
N GLU A 37 -12.30 5.44 -18.45
CA GLU A 37 -13.71 5.13 -18.79
C GLU A 37 -13.86 4.62 -20.23
N THR A 38 -13.00 5.07 -21.14
CA THR A 38 -12.98 4.61 -22.54
C THR A 38 -12.13 3.34 -22.75
N GLY A 39 -11.70 2.68 -21.68
CA GLY A 39 -11.04 1.38 -21.72
C GLY A 39 -9.51 1.42 -21.80
N HIS A 40 -8.89 2.61 -21.76
CA HIS A 40 -7.43 2.75 -21.77
C HIS A 40 -6.85 2.60 -20.36
N LEU A 41 -5.64 2.08 -20.23
CA LEU A 41 -4.88 2.14 -18.98
C LEU A 41 -4.20 3.51 -18.88
N ALA A 42 -4.74 4.39 -18.04
CA ALA A 42 -4.10 5.67 -17.72
C ALA A 42 -3.12 5.51 -16.56
N ILE A 43 -1.85 5.83 -16.77
CA ILE A 43 -0.80 5.82 -15.74
C ILE A 43 -0.32 7.26 -15.53
N SER A 44 -0.23 7.68 -14.27
CA SER A 44 0.25 9.01 -13.94
C SER A 44 0.99 9.04 -12.60
N THR A 45 1.75 10.10 -12.36
CA THR A 45 2.33 10.38 -11.06
C THR A 45 1.52 11.45 -10.32
N LEU A 46 1.61 11.42 -9.00
CA LEU A 46 0.97 12.39 -8.11
C LEU A 46 1.92 12.69 -6.94
N HIS A 47 2.08 13.96 -6.60
CA HIS A 47 2.90 14.34 -5.44
C HIS A 47 2.12 14.09 -4.14
N ALA A 48 2.20 12.86 -3.63
CA ALA A 48 1.62 12.43 -2.36
C ALA A 48 2.55 11.44 -1.68
N ASN A 49 2.49 11.35 -0.35
CA ASN A 49 3.38 10.49 0.42
C ASN A 49 2.84 9.06 0.61
N ASN A 50 1.54 8.84 0.47
CA ASN A 50 0.87 7.54 0.55
C ASN A 50 -0.49 7.59 -0.17
N ALA A 51 -1.19 6.46 -0.25
CA ALA A 51 -2.46 6.31 -0.95
C ALA A 51 -3.57 7.21 -0.37
N ASN A 52 -3.66 7.36 0.96
CA ASN A 52 -4.65 8.24 1.59
C ASN A 52 -4.42 9.70 1.19
N GLN A 53 -3.17 10.18 1.28
CA GLN A 53 -2.83 11.55 0.85
C GLN A 53 -3.03 11.74 -0.66
N ALA A 54 -2.82 10.71 -1.47
CA ALA A 54 -3.13 10.78 -2.90
C ALA A 54 -4.63 11.00 -3.14
N LEU A 55 -5.49 10.27 -2.44
CA LEU A 55 -6.94 10.46 -2.49
C LEU A 55 -7.37 11.85 -2.03
N ASP A 56 -6.87 12.30 -0.87
CA ASP A 56 -7.15 13.64 -0.36
C ASP A 56 -6.74 14.73 -1.36
N ARG A 57 -5.56 14.57 -1.98
CA ARG A 57 -5.08 15.52 -2.98
C ARG A 57 -5.96 15.55 -4.23
N ILE A 58 -6.37 14.39 -4.72
CA ILE A 58 -7.28 14.28 -5.88
C ILE A 58 -8.60 14.97 -5.57
N ILE A 59 -9.19 14.73 -4.40
CA ILE A 59 -10.45 15.34 -3.96
C ILE A 59 -10.32 16.86 -3.89
N ASN A 60 -9.18 17.37 -3.43
CA ASN A 60 -8.95 18.81 -3.30
C ASN A 60 -8.78 19.54 -4.63
N PHE A 61 -8.58 18.84 -5.74
CA PHE A 61 -8.66 19.46 -7.08
C PHE A 61 -10.10 19.82 -7.49
N PHE A 62 -11.11 19.25 -6.81
CA PHE A 62 -12.51 19.40 -7.21
C PHE A 62 -13.32 20.19 -6.16
N PRO A 63 -14.25 21.06 -6.61
CA PRO A 63 -15.17 21.71 -5.72
C PRO A 63 -16.13 20.69 -5.10
N GLU A 64 -16.71 21.02 -3.97
CA GLU A 64 -17.52 20.08 -3.15
C GLU A 64 -18.64 19.42 -3.96
N GLU A 65 -19.31 20.14 -4.81
CA GLU A 65 -20.44 19.66 -5.61
C GLU A 65 -20.04 18.58 -6.61
N ARG A 66 -18.76 18.52 -6.97
CA ARG A 66 -18.22 17.54 -7.94
C ARG A 66 -17.60 16.30 -7.25
N ARG A 67 -17.34 16.36 -5.96
CA ARG A 67 -16.68 15.28 -5.22
C ARG A 67 -17.43 13.94 -5.25
N PRO A 68 -18.77 13.89 -5.10
CA PRO A 68 -19.51 12.62 -5.19
C PRO A 68 -19.31 11.91 -6.54
N GLN A 69 -19.38 12.67 -7.64
CA GLN A 69 -19.15 12.11 -8.97
C GLN A 69 -17.70 11.64 -9.13
N LEU A 70 -16.73 12.46 -8.71
CA LEU A 70 -15.31 12.10 -8.72
C LEU A 70 -15.05 10.79 -7.99
N LEU A 71 -15.58 10.62 -6.78
CA LEU A 71 -15.38 9.41 -5.97
C LEU A 71 -15.98 8.17 -6.62
N ASN A 72 -17.13 8.33 -7.26
CA ASN A 72 -17.75 7.26 -8.02
C ASN A 72 -16.89 6.84 -9.22
N ASP A 73 -16.43 7.81 -10.01
CA ASP A 73 -15.63 7.57 -11.21
C ASP A 73 -14.26 6.98 -10.84
N LEU A 74 -13.62 7.53 -9.80
CA LEU A 74 -12.37 7.00 -9.27
C LEU A 74 -12.54 5.56 -8.74
N GLY A 75 -13.59 5.31 -7.96
CA GLY A 75 -13.89 3.97 -7.45
C GLY A 75 -14.18 2.96 -8.55
N ASN A 76 -14.77 3.37 -9.67
CA ASN A 76 -15.02 2.48 -10.81
C ASN A 76 -13.72 2.15 -11.58
N ASN A 77 -12.83 3.13 -11.74
CA ASN A 77 -11.71 3.05 -12.68
C ASN A 77 -10.36 2.75 -12.02
N LEU A 78 -10.20 2.99 -10.71
CA LEU A 78 -8.93 2.79 -10.02
C LEU A 78 -8.44 1.34 -10.17
N LYS A 79 -7.19 1.19 -10.61
CA LYS A 79 -6.47 -0.09 -10.67
C LYS A 79 -5.52 -0.24 -9.48
N ALA A 80 -4.65 0.73 -9.24
CA ALA A 80 -3.71 0.72 -8.13
C ALA A 80 -3.20 2.12 -7.79
N PHE A 81 -2.80 2.31 -6.52
CA PHE A 81 -1.83 3.31 -6.11
C PHE A 81 -0.54 2.60 -5.69
N VAL A 82 0.58 3.08 -6.20
CA VAL A 82 1.92 2.63 -5.82
C VAL A 82 2.68 3.85 -5.30
N SER A 83 3.03 3.83 -4.02
CA SER A 83 3.79 4.90 -3.39
C SER A 83 5.16 4.38 -2.97
N GLN A 84 6.19 5.22 -2.99
CA GLN A 84 7.52 4.82 -2.56
C GLN A 84 8.21 5.92 -1.74
N ARG A 85 9.05 5.47 -0.80
CA ARG A 85 9.97 6.31 -0.01
C ARG A 85 11.35 5.70 -0.06
N LEU A 86 12.39 6.52 -0.17
CA LEU A 86 13.77 6.05 -0.06
C LEU A 86 14.21 6.12 1.41
N VAL A 87 14.57 4.98 1.97
CA VAL A 87 15.09 4.84 3.34
C VAL A 87 16.58 4.51 3.31
N LYS A 88 17.31 4.93 4.34
CA LYS A 88 18.74 4.63 4.47
C LYS A 88 18.93 3.20 4.93
N THR A 89 19.85 2.50 4.31
CA THR A 89 20.23 1.13 4.69
C THR A 89 21.39 1.12 5.68
N THR A 90 21.52 0.04 6.44
CA THR A 90 22.59 -0.15 7.45
C THR A 90 24.01 -0.14 6.84
N ASP A 91 24.13 -0.47 5.57
CA ASP A 91 25.38 -0.42 4.80
C ASP A 91 25.70 0.95 4.19
N GLY A 92 24.89 1.98 4.47
CA GLY A 92 25.05 3.35 3.98
C GLY A 92 24.42 3.63 2.61
N GLY A 93 23.77 2.66 2.00
CA GLY A 93 23.02 2.80 0.76
C GLY A 93 21.61 3.35 0.96
N ARG A 94 20.74 3.09 -0.02
CA ARG A 94 19.31 3.41 0.02
C ARG A 94 18.46 2.27 -0.52
N ARG A 95 17.31 2.04 0.12
CA ARG A 95 16.31 1.07 -0.30
C ARG A 95 14.97 1.77 -0.50
N ALA A 96 14.20 1.34 -1.49
CA ALA A 96 12.82 1.80 -1.63
C ALA A 96 11.91 1.00 -0.67
N ALA A 97 11.25 1.70 0.25
CA ALA A 97 10.06 1.20 0.92
C ALA A 97 8.87 1.50 0.01
N VAL A 98 7.99 0.54 -0.19
CA VAL A 98 6.88 0.62 -1.14
C VAL A 98 5.56 0.37 -0.43
N GLU A 99 4.55 1.16 -0.78
CA GLU A 99 3.16 0.93 -0.44
C GLU A 99 2.40 0.60 -1.73
N VAL A 100 1.57 -0.45 -1.71
CA VAL A 100 0.74 -0.86 -2.84
C VAL A 100 -0.69 -1.05 -2.38
N MET A 101 -1.60 -0.26 -2.94
CA MET A 101 -3.04 -0.40 -2.78
C MET A 101 -3.66 -0.78 -4.11
N LEU A 102 -4.33 -1.92 -4.18
CA LEU A 102 -5.03 -2.40 -5.38
C LEU A 102 -6.50 -2.02 -5.34
N GLY A 103 -7.06 -1.67 -6.50
CA GLY A 103 -8.47 -1.37 -6.66
C GLY A 103 -9.36 -2.61 -6.58
N THR A 104 -9.33 -3.34 -5.47
CA THR A 104 -10.27 -4.44 -5.19
C THR A 104 -11.67 -3.91 -4.96
N HIS A 105 -12.69 -4.78 -4.99
CA HIS A 105 -14.09 -4.38 -4.76
C HIS A 105 -14.24 -3.59 -3.45
N THR A 106 -13.69 -4.10 -2.35
CA THR A 106 -13.77 -3.44 -1.03
C THR A 106 -13.10 -2.07 -1.02
N ILE A 107 -11.90 -1.94 -1.61
CA ILE A 107 -11.19 -0.65 -1.72
C ILE A 107 -12.02 0.35 -2.54
N ARG A 108 -12.57 -0.09 -3.67
CA ARG A 108 -13.40 0.76 -4.54
C ARG A 108 -14.67 1.25 -3.83
N ASP A 109 -15.33 0.39 -3.06
CA ASP A 109 -16.51 0.75 -2.30
C ASP A 109 -16.21 1.76 -1.20
N LEU A 110 -15.08 1.60 -0.48
CA LEU A 110 -14.64 2.59 0.50
C LEU A 110 -14.34 3.95 -0.16
N ILE A 111 -13.70 3.95 -1.33
CA ILE A 111 -13.44 5.18 -2.09
C ILE A 111 -14.76 5.86 -2.49
N LYS A 112 -15.72 5.12 -3.05
CA LYS A 112 -17.02 5.67 -3.46
C LYS A 112 -17.77 6.31 -2.29
N ARG A 113 -17.64 5.76 -1.09
CA ARG A 113 -18.24 6.29 0.13
C ARG A 113 -17.44 7.40 0.81
N GLY A 114 -16.22 7.65 0.35
CA GLY A 114 -15.31 8.61 0.99
C GLY A 114 -14.75 8.14 2.34
N GLU A 115 -14.77 6.84 2.62
CA GLU A 115 -14.37 6.22 3.88
C GLU A 115 -12.88 5.80 3.85
N PHE A 116 -11.96 6.76 3.78
CA PHE A 116 -10.52 6.47 3.60
C PHE A 116 -9.83 5.95 4.85
N GLY A 117 -10.42 6.15 6.04
CA GLY A 117 -9.82 5.67 7.30
C GLY A 117 -9.64 4.16 7.38
N GLY A 118 -10.49 3.38 6.69
CA GLY A 118 -10.43 1.92 6.68
C GLY A 118 -9.47 1.30 5.64
N LEU A 119 -8.90 2.09 4.74
CA LEU A 119 -8.11 1.57 3.61
C LEU A 119 -6.89 0.79 4.07
N LYS A 120 -6.13 1.30 5.04
CA LYS A 120 -4.92 0.64 5.54
C LYS A 120 -5.19 -0.70 6.20
N ASP A 121 -6.28 -0.82 6.96
CA ASP A 121 -6.68 -2.07 7.60
C ASP A 121 -7.02 -3.15 6.54
N ILE A 122 -7.68 -2.76 5.45
CA ILE A 122 -7.96 -3.66 4.33
C ILE A 122 -6.67 -4.05 3.61
N MET A 123 -5.76 -3.11 3.38
CA MET A 123 -4.46 -3.40 2.75
C MET A 123 -3.66 -4.40 3.57
N GLU A 124 -3.56 -4.23 4.88
CA GLU A 124 -2.84 -5.15 5.78
C GLU A 124 -3.43 -6.57 5.76
N LYS A 125 -4.76 -6.68 5.75
CA LYS A 125 -5.46 -7.97 5.66
C LYS A 125 -5.37 -8.62 4.28
N SER A 126 -4.98 -7.87 3.27
CA SER A 126 -4.96 -8.30 1.86
C SER A 126 -3.53 -8.47 1.29
N ARG A 127 -2.54 -8.75 2.14
CA ARG A 127 -1.14 -9.00 1.71
C ARG A 127 -1.03 -10.15 0.70
N ALA A 128 -1.84 -11.19 0.84
CA ALA A 128 -1.90 -12.31 -0.09
C ALA A 128 -2.30 -11.89 -1.53
N LEU A 129 -2.98 -10.76 -1.68
CA LEU A 129 -3.33 -10.18 -2.98
C LEU A 129 -2.25 -9.24 -3.53
N GLY A 130 -1.15 -9.04 -2.81
CA GLY A 130 -0.07 -8.13 -3.20
C GLY A 130 -0.21 -6.71 -2.66
N MET A 131 -1.18 -6.43 -1.77
CA MET A 131 -1.25 -5.14 -1.08
C MET A 131 -0.23 -5.08 0.06
N VAL A 132 0.35 -3.91 0.27
CA VAL A 132 1.29 -3.67 1.38
C VAL A 132 1.22 -2.20 1.82
N THR A 133 1.23 -1.96 3.12
CA THR A 133 1.36 -0.62 3.70
C THR A 133 2.83 -0.25 3.90
N PHE A 134 3.14 1.06 4.01
CA PHE A 134 4.50 1.48 4.33
C PHE A 134 5.00 0.89 5.64
N ASP A 135 4.17 0.89 6.69
CA ASP A 135 4.56 0.34 8.01
C ASP A 135 4.88 -1.15 7.93
N SER A 136 4.15 -1.91 7.09
CA SER A 136 4.46 -3.32 6.85
C SER A 136 5.77 -3.52 6.10
N THR A 137 6.04 -2.74 5.05
CA THR A 137 7.31 -2.82 4.31
C THR A 137 8.49 -2.41 5.19
N LEU A 138 8.35 -1.34 5.98
CA LEU A 138 9.39 -0.89 6.91
C LEU A 138 9.68 -1.93 7.98
N PHE A 139 8.63 -2.59 8.51
CA PHE A 139 8.80 -3.70 9.44
C PHE A 139 9.57 -4.86 8.82
N ASP A 140 9.20 -5.27 7.61
CA ASP A 140 9.87 -6.35 6.90
C ASP A 140 11.37 -6.02 6.66
N LEU A 141 11.70 -4.79 6.27
CA LEU A 141 13.08 -4.33 6.10
C LEU A 141 13.89 -4.32 7.41
N VAL A 142 13.26 -4.05 8.56
CA VAL A 142 13.91 -4.18 9.88
C VAL A 142 14.16 -5.66 10.22
N VAL A 143 13.19 -6.53 9.98
CA VAL A 143 13.33 -7.99 10.21
C VAL A 143 14.44 -8.59 9.36
N GLU A 144 14.58 -8.13 8.12
CA GLU A 144 15.64 -8.52 7.19
C GLU A 144 17.02 -7.91 7.54
N GLY A 145 17.08 -6.96 8.51
CA GLY A 145 18.32 -6.26 8.89
C GLY A 145 18.81 -5.25 7.84
N VAL A 146 17.98 -4.89 6.85
CA VAL A 146 18.31 -3.95 5.77
C VAL A 146 18.35 -2.51 6.29
N ILE A 147 17.43 -2.16 7.20
CA ILE A 147 17.36 -0.84 7.85
C ILE A 147 17.30 -1.02 9.37
N ASP A 148 17.71 0.01 10.11
CA ASP A 148 17.55 0.03 11.55
C ASP A 148 16.14 0.47 11.98
N GLU A 149 15.81 0.26 13.26
CA GLU A 149 14.52 0.63 13.82
C GLU A 149 14.25 2.13 13.78
N GLU A 150 15.30 2.94 14.01
CA GLU A 150 15.18 4.39 14.05
C GLU A 150 14.79 4.95 12.67
N GLU A 151 15.46 4.48 11.62
CA GLU A 151 15.12 4.85 10.24
C GLU A 151 13.72 4.36 9.85
N ALA A 152 13.33 3.15 10.26
CA ALA A 152 11.98 2.63 10.00
C ALA A 152 10.91 3.51 10.66
N VAL A 153 11.05 3.78 11.96
CA VAL A 153 10.09 4.59 12.72
C VAL A 153 9.99 6.02 12.21
N LYS A 154 11.12 6.62 11.81
CA LYS A 154 11.16 7.96 11.23
C LYS A 154 10.32 8.07 9.95
N ASN A 155 10.28 7.01 9.16
CA ASN A 155 9.58 6.96 7.87
C ASN A 155 8.19 6.32 7.96
N ALA A 156 7.75 5.86 9.14
CA ALA A 156 6.46 5.22 9.34
C ALA A 156 5.29 6.20 9.24
N ASP A 157 4.16 5.71 8.76
CA ASP A 157 2.89 6.43 8.84
C ASP A 157 2.32 6.42 10.27
N SER A 158 2.50 5.31 11.01
CA SER A 158 2.14 5.16 12.42
C SER A 158 3.34 4.71 13.25
N GLN A 159 4.13 5.70 13.72
CA GLN A 159 5.37 5.46 14.48
C GLN A 159 5.15 4.57 15.71
N ASN A 160 4.08 4.82 16.48
CA ASN A 160 3.80 4.07 17.71
C ASN A 160 3.44 2.62 17.40
N ASN A 161 2.62 2.37 16.38
CA ASN A 161 2.24 1.02 15.99
C ASN A 161 3.44 0.23 15.47
N LEU A 162 4.30 0.87 14.66
CA LEU A 162 5.49 0.22 14.15
C LEU A 162 6.48 -0.12 15.27
N ARG A 163 6.75 0.80 16.22
CA ARG A 163 7.58 0.51 17.41
C ARG A 163 7.05 -0.68 18.21
N LEU A 164 5.75 -0.69 18.48
CA LEU A 164 5.12 -1.80 19.21
C LEU A 164 5.29 -3.12 18.45
N LYS A 165 5.07 -3.12 17.14
CA LYS A 165 5.22 -4.31 16.29
C LYS A 165 6.65 -4.85 16.30
N ILE A 166 7.66 -3.98 16.19
CA ILE A 166 9.08 -4.35 16.26
C ILE A 166 9.43 -4.91 17.64
N LYS A 167 8.96 -4.26 18.72
CA LYS A 167 9.19 -4.72 20.10
C LYS A 167 8.63 -6.13 20.32
N LEU A 168 7.37 -6.35 19.96
CA LEU A 168 6.72 -7.66 20.09
C LEU A 168 7.42 -8.75 19.27
N TRP A 169 7.92 -8.42 18.08
CA TRP A 169 8.67 -9.36 17.27
C TRP A 169 9.99 -9.76 17.92
N ARG A 170 10.75 -8.81 18.50
CA ARG A 170 12.00 -9.09 19.23
C ARG A 170 11.75 -9.96 20.48
N GLU A 171 10.71 -9.65 21.25
CA GLU A 171 10.35 -10.44 22.45
C GLU A 171 10.00 -11.89 22.08
N LYS A 172 9.23 -12.11 21.02
CA LYS A 172 8.93 -13.48 20.53
C LYS A 172 10.19 -14.23 20.09
N GLY A 173 11.12 -13.56 19.41
CA GLY A 173 12.39 -14.16 19.02
C GLY A 173 13.26 -14.55 20.23
N GLN A 174 13.25 -13.76 21.30
CA GLN A 174 13.96 -14.07 22.55
C GLN A 174 13.34 -15.25 23.30
N ILE A 175 12.01 -15.37 23.34
CA ILE A 175 11.31 -16.50 23.98
C ILE A 175 11.61 -17.79 23.21
N GLY A 176 11.61 -17.77 21.87
CA GLY A 176 11.96 -18.91 21.03
C GLY A 176 13.39 -19.41 21.28
N ASN A 177 14.35 -18.49 21.40
CA ASN A 177 15.74 -18.83 21.70
C ASN A 177 15.93 -19.31 23.16
N SER A 178 15.23 -18.77 24.13
CA SER A 178 15.31 -19.21 25.53
C SER A 178 14.69 -20.59 25.72
N ALA A 179 13.60 -20.92 25.02
CA ALA A 179 12.99 -22.25 25.05
C ALA A 179 13.90 -23.31 24.41
N ALA A 180 14.60 -22.96 23.33
CA ALA A 180 15.59 -23.85 22.71
C ALA A 180 16.84 -24.06 23.59
N ALA A 181 17.23 -23.04 24.37
CA ALA A 181 18.36 -23.13 25.31
C ALA A 181 18.03 -23.86 26.63
N SER A 182 16.74 -23.95 27.01
CA SER A 182 16.30 -24.58 28.24
C SER A 182 16.09 -26.10 28.15
N GLY A 183 16.31 -26.72 27.01
CA GLY A 183 16.34 -28.18 26.86
C GLY A 183 15.05 -28.95 27.25
N TRP A 184 13.90 -28.30 27.22
CA TRP A 184 12.63 -28.96 27.46
C TRP A 184 12.20 -29.69 26.18
N SER A 185 12.68 -30.96 26.07
CA SER A 185 12.05 -31.92 25.18
C SER A 185 10.88 -32.54 25.91
N LEU A 186 9.69 -32.36 25.37
CA LEU A 186 8.54 -33.22 25.75
C LEU A 186 8.86 -34.63 25.24
N GLU A 187 9.28 -35.52 26.15
CA GLU A 187 9.29 -36.95 25.84
C GLU A 187 7.86 -37.39 25.54
N PRO A 188 7.61 -38.11 24.43
CA PRO A 188 6.31 -38.68 24.19
C PRO A 188 6.04 -39.70 25.30
N THR A 189 4.97 -39.53 26.05
CA THR A 189 4.45 -40.55 26.98
C THR A 189 4.21 -41.81 26.18
N LYS A 190 4.94 -42.90 26.51
CA LYS A 190 4.62 -44.24 26.06
C LYS A 190 3.27 -44.58 26.68
N ASP A 191 2.25 -44.70 25.89
CA ASP A 191 1.03 -45.37 26.24
C ASP A 191 1.36 -46.86 26.40
N ASP A 192 1.53 -47.29 27.66
CA ASP A 192 1.41 -48.68 28.06
C ASP A 192 -0.07 -49.03 27.92
N ASN A 193 -0.43 -49.64 26.82
CA ASN A 193 -1.63 -50.45 26.71
C ASN A 193 -1.24 -51.74 26.00
N ASN A 194 -0.77 -52.64 26.84
CA ASN A 194 -0.82 -54.06 26.53
C ASN A 194 -1.79 -54.72 27.52
N ASP A 195 -2.55 -55.64 26.98
CA ASP A 195 -3.38 -56.64 27.64
C ASP A 195 -4.79 -56.23 28.10
N LEU A 196 -5.80 -56.72 27.33
CA LEU A 196 -6.72 -57.74 27.79
C LEU A 196 -7.76 -58.09 26.69
N PHE A 197 -7.69 -59.37 26.27
CA PHE A 197 -8.69 -60.22 25.55
C PHE A 197 -9.02 -59.85 24.09
#